data_a212322c4c1aba2907c488adf4eea32d
#
_entry.id   a212322c4c1aba2907c488adf4eea32d
#
_cell.length_a   1.000
_cell.length_b   1.000
_cell.length_c   1.000
_cell.angle_alpha   90.00
_cell.angle_beta   90.00
_cell.angle_gamma   90.00
#
_symmetry.space_group_name_H-M   'P 1'
#
loop_
_entity.id
_entity.type
_entity.pdbx_description
1 polymer ?
#
loop_
_entity_poly.entity_id
_entity_poly.type
_entity_poly.pdbx_seq_one_letter_code
_entity_poly.pdbx_strand_id
1 'polypeptide(L)'
;MAKRIQLVLNQDVSKLGKAGDLVEVAPGYARNYLLPQGLAVHTTPGILKQVERRRELERQRLIELKKEADVIKAKLEQLSGLAIAKQVGEKDAIFGSVTDREVAEVLQAAIGQEVDRRGITVPEVRKLGTYKVDIKLHPEVTATVDIEVVPADAEA
;
A
#
# COMPACT_ATOMS: atom_id res chain seq x y z
N MET A 1 34.17 22.04 18.50
CA MET A 1 32.85 21.44 18.13
C MET A 1 32.58 21.69 16.65
N ALA A 2 32.34 20.65 15.90
CA ALA A 2 31.99 20.77 14.50
C ALA A 2 30.54 21.31 14.39
N LYS A 3 30.40 22.49 13.83
CA LYS A 3 29.07 23.01 13.49
C LYS A 3 28.52 22.22 12.29
N ARG A 4 27.35 21.69 12.43
CA ARG A 4 26.67 21.06 11.31
C ARG A 4 25.96 22.14 10.49
N ILE A 5 25.98 21.97 9.19
CA ILE A 5 25.26 22.86 8.26
C ILE A 5 24.05 22.13 7.68
N GLN A 6 23.02 22.89 7.41
CA GLN A 6 21.80 22.38 6.81
C GLN A 6 21.88 22.49 5.29
N LEU A 7 21.56 21.40 4.63
CA LEU A 7 21.51 21.33 3.17
C LEU A 7 20.21 20.62 2.74
N VAL A 8 19.77 20.95 1.54
CA VAL A 8 18.65 20.26 0.88
C VAL A 8 19.21 19.36 -0.20
N LEU A 9 18.84 18.09 -0.17
CA LEU A 9 19.30 17.12 -1.15
C LEU A 9 18.60 17.33 -2.50
N ASN A 10 19.38 17.35 -3.59
CA ASN A 10 18.88 17.37 -4.96
C ASN A 10 18.64 15.95 -5.50
N GLN A 11 19.36 14.98 -4.96
CA GLN A 11 19.31 13.58 -5.38
C GLN A 11 19.25 12.69 -4.14
N ASP A 12 18.81 11.47 -4.34
CA ASP A 12 18.80 10.48 -3.28
C ASP A 12 20.22 10.12 -2.85
N VAL A 13 20.51 10.27 -1.58
CA VAL A 13 21.78 9.87 -0.98
C VAL A 13 21.50 8.79 0.06
N SER A 14 22.02 7.59 -0.16
CA SER A 14 21.69 6.40 0.63
C SER A 14 21.93 6.53 2.14
N LYS A 15 22.86 7.38 2.54
CA LYS A 15 23.20 7.59 3.96
C LYS A 15 22.52 8.80 4.59
N LEU A 16 21.90 9.66 3.80
CA LEU A 16 21.36 10.93 4.25
C LEU A 16 19.85 11.03 4.09
N GLY A 17 19.32 10.64 2.95
CA GLY A 17 17.90 10.73 2.65
C GLY A 17 17.62 10.83 1.17
N LYS A 18 16.40 11.27 0.86
CA LYS A 18 15.91 11.39 -0.51
C LYS A 18 16.03 12.82 -1.05
N ALA A 19 15.90 12.97 -2.35
CA ALA A 19 15.85 14.27 -3.01
C ALA A 19 14.73 15.13 -2.40
N GLY A 20 15.09 16.36 -2.04
CA GLY A 20 14.18 17.31 -1.37
C GLY A 20 14.18 17.25 0.15
N ASP A 21 14.93 16.33 0.75
CA ASP A 21 15.05 16.26 2.22
C ASP A 21 16.04 17.29 2.75
N LEU A 22 15.70 17.84 3.93
CA LEU A 22 16.59 18.71 4.68
C LEU A 22 17.49 17.84 5.57
N VAL A 23 18.79 17.96 5.40
CA VAL A 23 19.79 17.18 6.15
C VAL A 23 20.81 18.08 6.84
N GLU A 24 21.32 17.64 7.97
CA GLU A 24 22.41 18.29 8.68
C GLU A 24 23.68 17.46 8.52
N VAL A 25 24.71 18.07 7.98
CA VAL A 25 25.98 17.40 7.72
C VAL A 25 27.17 18.22 8.21
N ALA A 26 28.32 17.59 8.39
CA ALA A 26 29.55 18.27 8.71
C ALA A 26 29.96 19.20 7.56
N PRO A 27 30.49 20.41 7.84
CA PRO A 27 30.87 21.37 6.78
C PRO A 27 31.88 20.82 5.78
N GLY A 28 32.83 20.03 6.24
CA GLY A 28 33.82 19.38 5.37
C GLY A 28 33.21 18.40 4.37
N TYR A 29 32.31 17.58 4.83
CA TYR A 29 31.58 16.63 3.96
C TYR A 29 30.72 17.35 2.94
N ALA A 30 30.04 18.40 3.34
CA ALA A 30 29.25 19.23 2.45
C ALA A 30 30.11 19.87 1.34
N ARG A 31 31.20 20.51 1.71
CA ARG A 31 32.08 21.20 0.75
C ARG A 31 32.82 20.24 -0.19
N ASN A 32 33.26 19.09 0.33
CA ASN A 32 34.14 18.20 -0.42
C ASN A 32 33.37 17.18 -1.27
N TYR A 33 32.14 16.85 -0.90
CA TYR A 33 31.37 15.80 -1.55
C TYR A 33 30.01 16.27 -2.05
N LEU A 34 29.14 16.75 -1.16
CA LEU A 34 27.76 17.04 -1.53
C LEU A 34 27.61 18.21 -2.50
N LEU A 35 28.27 19.32 -2.23
CA LEU A 35 28.17 20.51 -3.07
C LEU A 35 28.90 20.35 -4.44
N PRO A 36 30.16 19.85 -4.49
CA PRO A 36 30.83 19.63 -5.77
C PRO A 36 30.17 18.61 -6.67
N GLN A 37 29.56 17.59 -6.10
CA GLN A 37 28.83 16.55 -6.84
C GLN A 37 27.41 17.00 -7.28
N GLY A 38 26.96 18.16 -6.80
CA GLY A 38 25.61 18.62 -7.07
C GLY A 38 24.52 17.81 -6.37
N LEU A 39 24.87 17.04 -5.35
CA LEU A 39 23.93 16.19 -4.60
C LEU A 39 23.06 16.97 -3.63
N ALA A 40 23.54 18.13 -3.17
CA ALA A 40 22.84 19.00 -2.24
C ALA A 40 23.08 20.48 -2.57
N VAL A 41 22.22 21.33 -2.07
CA VAL A 41 22.33 22.78 -2.17
C VAL A 41 22.17 23.42 -0.80
N HIS A 42 22.75 24.62 -0.66
CA HIS A 42 22.58 25.39 0.56
C HIS A 42 21.11 25.74 0.81
N THR A 43 20.72 25.74 2.08
CA THR A 43 19.38 26.16 2.46
C THR A 43 19.21 27.68 2.31
N THR A 44 18.14 28.06 1.65
CA THR A 44 17.66 29.44 1.60
C THR A 44 16.22 29.48 2.11
N PRO A 45 15.70 30.64 2.55
CA PRO A 45 14.30 30.74 2.99
C PRO A 45 13.31 30.26 1.92
N GLY A 46 13.60 30.49 0.63
CA GLY A 46 12.77 30.00 -0.47
C GLY A 46 12.79 28.49 -0.62
N ILE A 47 13.97 27.88 -0.49
CA ILE A 47 14.13 26.42 -0.57
C ILE A 47 13.47 25.75 0.62
N LEU A 48 13.61 26.30 1.83
CA LEU A 48 12.93 25.79 3.04
C LEU A 48 11.42 25.80 2.87
N LYS A 49 10.84 26.87 2.34
CA LYS A 49 9.39 26.94 2.05
C LYS A 49 8.97 25.89 1.02
N GLN A 50 9.77 25.64 0.00
CA GLN A 50 9.48 24.58 -0.98
C GLN A 50 9.51 23.21 -0.35
N VAL A 51 10.48 22.92 0.52
CA VAL A 51 10.58 21.65 1.24
C VAL A 51 9.37 21.44 2.15
N GLU A 52 8.99 22.46 2.92
CA GLU A 52 7.81 22.40 3.78
C GLU A 52 6.53 22.17 2.99
N ARG A 53 6.36 22.91 1.88
CA ARG A 53 5.19 22.76 0.99
C ARG A 53 5.13 21.36 0.40
N ARG A 54 6.27 20.81 -0.04
CA ARG A 54 6.36 19.46 -0.57
C ARG A 54 6.00 18.42 0.49
N ARG A 55 6.55 18.54 1.69
CA ARG A 55 6.23 17.65 2.82
C ARG A 55 4.75 17.70 3.19
N GLU A 56 4.17 18.88 3.17
CA GLU A 56 2.75 19.05 3.44
C GLU A 56 1.88 18.43 2.38
N LEU A 57 2.21 18.60 1.09
CA LEU A 57 1.52 17.94 -0.01
C LEU A 57 1.63 16.42 0.07
N GLU A 58 2.80 15.88 0.38
CA GLU A 58 2.99 14.43 0.57
C GLU A 58 2.16 13.92 1.76
N ARG A 59 2.14 14.68 2.85
CA ARG A 59 1.33 14.35 4.03
C ARG A 59 -0.16 14.33 3.70
N GLN A 60 -0.65 15.33 2.97
CA GLN A 60 -2.03 15.39 2.51
C GLN A 60 -2.38 14.22 1.60
N ARG A 61 -1.51 13.88 0.65
CA ARG A 61 -1.69 12.68 -0.21
C ARG A 61 -1.78 11.39 0.59
N LEU A 62 -0.91 11.22 1.58
CA LEU A 62 -0.94 10.03 2.45
C LEU A 62 -2.24 9.96 3.25
N ILE A 63 -2.71 11.09 3.75
CA ILE A 63 -3.98 11.18 4.47
C ILE A 63 -5.17 10.84 3.55
N GLU A 64 -5.17 11.37 2.33
CA GLU A 64 -6.21 11.09 1.33
C GLU A 64 -6.23 9.60 0.95
N LEU A 65 -5.07 9.03 0.66
CA LEU A 65 -4.94 7.59 0.36
C LEU A 65 -5.42 6.72 1.53
N LYS A 66 -5.09 7.14 2.75
CA LYS A 66 -5.58 6.43 3.93
C LYS A 66 -7.09 6.52 4.09
N LYS A 67 -7.68 7.71 3.85
CA LYS A 67 -9.14 7.89 3.87
C LYS A 67 -9.83 7.06 2.81
N GLU A 68 -9.30 7.03 1.60
CA GLU A 68 -9.82 6.18 0.53
C GLU A 68 -9.76 4.70 0.92
N ALA A 69 -8.64 4.26 1.49
CA ALA A 69 -8.48 2.91 1.99
C ALA A 69 -9.48 2.58 3.12
N ASP A 70 -9.70 3.50 4.05
CA ASP A 70 -10.69 3.34 5.12
C ASP A 70 -12.13 3.24 4.58
N VAL A 71 -12.46 4.03 3.56
CA VAL A 71 -13.77 3.96 2.89
C VAL A 71 -13.97 2.61 2.20
N ILE A 72 -12.95 2.13 1.49
CA ILE A 72 -12.99 0.80 0.85
C ILE A 72 -13.10 -0.29 1.91
N LYS A 73 -12.35 -0.19 2.99
CA LYS A 73 -12.43 -1.11 4.12
C LYS A 73 -13.85 -1.17 4.70
N ALA A 74 -14.46 -0.03 4.95
CA ALA A 74 -15.83 0.03 5.45
C ALA A 74 -16.83 -0.64 4.50
N LYS A 75 -16.68 -0.42 3.19
CA LYS A 75 -17.49 -1.09 2.16
C LYS A 75 -17.28 -2.60 2.17
N LEU A 76 -16.05 -3.05 2.29
CA LEU A 76 -15.70 -4.48 2.36
C LEU A 76 -16.27 -5.15 3.61
N GLU A 77 -16.21 -4.50 4.75
CA GLU A 77 -16.78 -5.01 6.01
C GLU A 77 -18.31 -5.10 5.97
N GLN A 78 -18.96 -4.21 5.20
CA GLN A 78 -20.41 -4.29 4.98
C GLN A 78 -20.80 -5.42 4.04
N LEU A 79 -19.90 -5.85 3.15
CA LEU A 79 -20.10 -6.96 2.24
C LEU A 79 -19.74 -8.29 2.94
N SER A 80 -20.52 -8.69 3.90
CA SER A 80 -20.35 -10.00 4.53
C SER A 80 -20.89 -11.09 3.60
N GLY A 81 -20.06 -12.08 3.31
CA GLY A 81 -20.48 -13.27 2.58
C GLY A 81 -20.42 -13.15 1.06
N LEU A 82 -19.25 -12.78 0.52
CA LEU A 82 -19.01 -12.89 -0.92
C LEU A 82 -18.96 -14.36 -1.32
N ALA A 83 -19.85 -14.77 -2.22
CA ALA A 83 -19.90 -16.13 -2.71
C ALA A 83 -18.97 -16.33 -3.91
N ILE A 84 -18.12 -17.35 -3.84
CA ILE A 84 -17.28 -17.80 -4.96
C ILE A 84 -17.71 -19.19 -5.36
N ALA A 85 -18.19 -19.31 -6.60
CA ALA A 85 -18.59 -20.62 -7.14
C ALA A 85 -17.37 -21.41 -7.60
N LYS A 86 -17.23 -22.64 -7.11
CA LYS A 86 -16.20 -23.59 -7.52
C LYS A 86 -16.79 -24.94 -7.81
N GLN A 87 -16.21 -25.65 -8.77
CA GLN A 87 -16.59 -27.04 -9.02
C GLN A 87 -16.17 -27.93 -7.85
N VAL A 88 -17.07 -28.77 -7.45
CA VAL A 88 -16.91 -29.67 -6.30
C VAL A 88 -16.71 -31.10 -6.78
N GLY A 89 -15.70 -31.75 -6.23
CA GLY A 89 -15.49 -33.18 -6.42
C GLY A 89 -16.14 -34.02 -5.34
N GLU A 90 -15.66 -35.22 -5.15
CA GLU A 90 -16.12 -36.10 -4.09
C GLU A 90 -15.79 -35.54 -2.69
N LYS A 91 -16.71 -35.70 -1.74
CA LYS A 91 -16.55 -35.30 -0.33
C LYS A 91 -16.36 -33.80 -0.10
N ASP A 92 -17.10 -32.95 -0.82
CA ASP A 92 -17.07 -31.48 -0.69
C ASP A 92 -15.70 -30.84 -0.96
N ALA A 93 -14.78 -31.60 -1.54
CA ALA A 93 -13.50 -31.07 -1.97
C ALA A 93 -13.66 -30.26 -3.26
N ILE A 94 -13.12 -29.06 -3.29
CA ILE A 94 -13.14 -28.24 -4.50
C ILE A 94 -12.05 -28.66 -5.49
N PHE A 95 -12.35 -28.56 -6.79
CA PHE A 95 -11.34 -28.70 -7.84
C PHE A 95 -10.50 -27.42 -7.91
N GLY A 96 -9.21 -27.54 -7.65
CA GLY A 96 -8.30 -26.42 -7.61
C GLY A 96 -8.33 -25.67 -6.27
N SER A 97 -7.77 -24.50 -6.26
CA SER A 97 -7.75 -23.59 -5.10
C SER A 97 -8.38 -22.25 -5.47
N VAL A 98 -8.82 -21.54 -4.45
CA VAL A 98 -9.23 -20.14 -4.64
C VAL A 98 -7.98 -19.31 -4.81
N THR A 99 -7.89 -18.57 -5.91
CA THR A 99 -6.75 -17.72 -6.22
C THR A 99 -7.04 -16.26 -5.82
N ASP A 100 -5.98 -15.52 -5.55
CA ASP A 100 -6.03 -14.08 -5.29
C ASP A 100 -6.70 -13.31 -6.44
N ARG A 101 -6.53 -13.78 -7.67
CA ARG A 101 -7.17 -13.21 -8.85
C ARG A 101 -8.69 -13.34 -8.81
N GLU A 102 -9.20 -14.51 -8.49
CA GLU A 102 -10.65 -14.75 -8.39
C GLU A 102 -11.28 -13.89 -7.28
N VAL A 103 -10.60 -13.80 -6.15
CA VAL A 103 -11.04 -12.92 -5.05
C VAL A 103 -11.05 -11.46 -5.50
N ALA A 104 -10.01 -11.01 -6.20
CA ALA A 104 -9.95 -9.66 -6.73
C ALA A 104 -11.08 -9.35 -7.72
N GLU A 105 -11.40 -10.27 -8.62
CA GLU A 105 -12.50 -10.13 -9.58
C GLU A 105 -13.87 -10.03 -8.89
N VAL A 106 -14.12 -10.86 -7.89
CA VAL A 106 -15.35 -10.82 -7.10
C VAL A 106 -15.46 -9.52 -6.29
N LEU A 107 -14.37 -9.09 -5.68
CA LEU A 107 -14.33 -7.82 -4.94
C LEU A 107 -14.55 -6.63 -5.87
N GLN A 108 -13.91 -6.62 -7.03
CA GLN A 108 -14.10 -5.57 -8.02
C GLN A 108 -15.56 -5.49 -8.49
N ALA A 109 -16.21 -6.63 -8.72
CA ALA A 109 -17.61 -6.67 -9.08
C ALA A 109 -18.53 -6.17 -7.95
N ALA A 110 -18.16 -6.46 -6.69
CA ALA A 110 -18.96 -6.08 -5.53
C ALA A 110 -18.83 -4.59 -5.16
N ILE A 111 -17.61 -4.06 -5.24
CA ILE A 111 -17.30 -2.69 -4.81
C ILE A 111 -17.34 -1.71 -5.98
N GLY A 112 -17.07 -2.18 -7.19
CA GLY A 112 -16.91 -1.35 -8.38
C GLY A 112 -15.58 -0.63 -8.47
N GLN A 113 -14.60 -1.02 -7.66
CA GLN A 113 -13.24 -0.48 -7.66
C GLN A 113 -12.22 -1.60 -7.79
N GLU A 114 -11.15 -1.31 -8.49
CA GLU A 114 -10.04 -2.25 -8.66
C GLU A 114 -9.28 -2.42 -7.36
N VAL A 115 -9.11 -3.66 -6.93
CA VAL A 115 -8.33 -4.03 -5.76
C VAL A 115 -7.03 -4.69 -6.20
N ASP A 116 -5.91 -4.22 -5.66
CA ASP A 116 -4.61 -4.82 -5.97
C ASP A 116 -4.52 -6.23 -5.39
N ARG A 117 -4.43 -7.23 -6.27
CA ARG A 117 -4.30 -8.64 -5.89
C ARG A 117 -3.03 -8.96 -5.08
N ARG A 118 -2.00 -8.11 -5.17
CA ARG A 118 -0.77 -8.28 -4.38
C ARG A 118 -0.99 -8.11 -2.87
N GLY A 119 -2.01 -7.32 -2.52
CA GLY A 119 -2.40 -7.11 -1.13
C GLY A 119 -3.38 -8.16 -0.58
N ILE A 120 -3.84 -9.10 -1.41
CA ILE A 120 -4.81 -10.11 -1.03
C ILE A 120 -4.09 -11.35 -0.52
N THR A 121 -4.37 -11.72 0.73
CA THR A 121 -3.86 -12.96 1.33
C THR A 121 -5.02 -13.95 1.44
N VAL A 122 -5.00 -14.98 0.60
CA VAL A 122 -6.02 -16.02 0.58
C VAL A 122 -5.52 -17.22 1.37
N PRO A 123 -6.29 -17.75 2.34
CA PRO A 123 -5.94 -18.97 3.02
C PRO A 123 -6.06 -20.17 2.08
N GLU A 124 -5.46 -21.28 2.44
CA GLU A 124 -5.56 -22.50 1.66
C GLU A 124 -7.00 -23.05 1.72
N VAL A 125 -7.72 -22.94 0.61
CA VAL A 125 -9.10 -23.38 0.48
C VAL A 125 -9.13 -24.69 -0.27
N ARG A 126 -9.55 -25.75 0.39
CA ARG A 126 -9.67 -27.12 -0.19
C ARG A 126 -11.08 -27.67 -0.18
N LYS A 127 -11.94 -27.12 0.66
CA LYS A 127 -13.32 -27.58 0.86
C LYS A 127 -14.28 -26.40 0.79
N LEU A 128 -15.55 -26.70 0.63
CA LEU A 128 -16.61 -25.70 0.76
C LEU A 128 -16.65 -25.12 2.17
N GLY A 129 -17.01 -23.88 2.30
CA GLY A 129 -17.17 -23.20 3.58
C GLY A 129 -16.85 -21.72 3.53
N THR A 130 -16.89 -21.11 4.70
CA THR A 130 -16.56 -19.69 4.87
C THR A 130 -15.10 -19.53 5.28
N TYR A 131 -14.39 -18.67 4.56
CA TYR A 131 -12.98 -18.38 4.80
C TYR A 131 -12.77 -16.89 4.93
N LYS A 132 -11.83 -16.51 5.77
CA LYS A 132 -11.43 -15.10 5.92
C LYS A 132 -10.27 -14.77 5.01
N VAL A 133 -10.43 -13.71 4.24
CA VAL A 133 -9.41 -13.19 3.33
C VAL A 133 -8.98 -11.82 3.83
N ASP A 134 -7.68 -11.65 4.01
CA ASP A 134 -7.10 -10.37 4.39
C ASP A 134 -6.68 -9.60 3.14
N ILE A 135 -7.14 -8.36 3.07
CA ILE A 135 -6.87 -7.46 1.95
C ILE A 135 -6.11 -6.25 2.48
N LYS A 136 -4.89 -6.10 2.06
CA LYS A 136 -4.07 -4.96 2.40
C LYS A 136 -4.31 -3.83 1.40
N LEU A 137 -5.08 -2.85 1.80
CA LEU A 137 -5.40 -1.68 0.98
C LEU A 137 -4.33 -0.58 1.09
N HIS A 138 -3.76 -0.45 2.26
CA HIS A 138 -2.71 0.52 2.58
C HIS A 138 -1.75 -0.12 3.58
N PRO A 139 -0.48 0.30 3.68
CA PRO A 139 0.45 -0.23 4.67
C PRO A 139 -0.06 -0.24 6.12
N GLU A 140 -0.95 0.71 6.43
CA GLU A 140 -1.57 0.82 7.76
C GLU A 140 -3.03 0.33 7.80
N VAL A 141 -3.63 0.01 6.66
CA VAL A 141 -5.05 -0.38 6.57
C VAL A 141 -5.17 -1.76 5.95
N THR A 142 -5.66 -2.69 6.74
CA THR A 142 -5.97 -4.05 6.31
C THR A 142 -7.44 -4.33 6.54
N ALA A 143 -8.13 -4.82 5.52
CA ALA A 143 -9.54 -5.24 5.61
C ALA A 143 -9.62 -6.76 5.63
N THR A 144 -10.51 -7.30 6.44
CA THR A 144 -10.81 -8.73 6.46
C THR A 144 -12.21 -8.94 5.90
N VAL A 145 -12.33 -9.80 4.91
CA VAL A 145 -13.61 -10.12 4.26
C VAL A 145 -13.86 -11.61 4.37
N ASP A 146 -15.09 -11.96 4.71
CA ASP A 146 -15.52 -13.35 4.71
C ASP A 146 -15.97 -13.73 3.31
N ILE A 147 -15.36 -14.75 2.74
CA ILE A 147 -15.78 -15.35 1.47
C ILE A 147 -16.42 -16.71 1.74
N GLU A 148 -17.51 -16.98 1.05
CA GLU A 148 -18.16 -18.28 1.08
C GLU A 148 -17.91 -19.02 -0.22
N VAL A 149 -17.32 -20.20 -0.13
CA VAL A 149 -17.11 -21.06 -1.29
C VAL A 149 -18.33 -21.95 -1.45
N VAL A 150 -19.03 -21.78 -2.57
CA VAL A 150 -20.24 -22.52 -2.90
C VAL A 150 -19.99 -23.43 -4.10
N PRO A 151 -20.68 -24.57 -4.22
CA PRO A 151 -20.55 -25.43 -5.38
C PRO A 151 -21.12 -24.73 -6.63
N ALA A 152 -20.37 -24.78 -7.72
CA ALA A 152 -20.80 -24.20 -9.00
C ALA A 152 -22.06 -24.88 -9.57
N ASP A 153 -22.29 -26.14 -9.23
CA ASP A 153 -23.45 -26.91 -9.68
C ASP A 153 -24.72 -26.70 -8.83
N ALA A 154 -24.65 -25.85 -7.82
CA ALA A 154 -25.77 -25.55 -6.92
C ALA A 154 -26.70 -24.44 -7.42
N GLU A 155 -26.66 -24.11 -8.70
CA GLU A 155 -27.68 -23.26 -9.30
C GLU A 155 -29.00 -24.04 -9.44
N ALA A 156 -29.81 -23.79 -8.51
CA ALA A 156 -31.21 -24.16 -8.64
C ALA A 156 -32.03 -22.97 -9.06
#